data_6170da40084f251299e1a09e1c020d73
#
_entry.id   6170da40084f251299e1a09e1c020d73
#
_cell.length_a   1.000
_cell.length_b   1.000
_cell.length_c   1.000
_cell.angle_alpha   90.00
_cell.angle_beta   90.00
_cell.angle_gamma   90.00
#
_symmetry.space_group_name_H-M   'P 1'
#
loop_
_entity.id
_entity.type
_entity.pdbx_description
1 polymer ?
#
loop_
_entity_poly.entity_id
_entity_poly.type
_entity_poly.pdbx_seq_one_letter_code
_entity_poly.pdbx_strand_id
1 'polypeptide(L)'
;MTADSLFQHSPEKPPAWLLGQLELLVRRRASGRAGHALIVTSDDIEEASLFCHLLASQEFCAGVPDASACGQCANCRAFSQGVHGDFFVIRRSEGKVFIGIDQIRQATQALQQTPLYGSIKVVLIEAADQMTLPAANSLLKMLEEPPGNSLLLLTTAAIWHLPPTVRSRCQRLSLSPPTAEQAQHWLQAGRGMDAEAARRALQLSDGKAISAFTLEREGSLSMLQALVQSFDQADLSLGPPAIWSKVSVPYLLEGLLLWVESRSRGTVQDGHAVDANWLRLHLCLGELSDRVKRGATPAQDILVAEVYRLYRNCGHKSFERTCSRFLASLGEVNLSG
;
A
#
# COMPACT_ATOMS: atom_id res chain seq x y z
N MET A 1 5.39 -4.35 8.45
CA MET A 1 4.19 -4.99 9.08
C MET A 1 3.05 -4.85 8.10
N THR A 2 2.11 -5.74 8.08
CA THR A 2 1.19 -5.98 6.99
C THR A 2 -0.25 -5.90 7.49
N ALA A 3 -1.24 -5.78 6.59
CA ALA A 3 -2.66 -5.81 6.94
C ALA A 3 -3.05 -6.99 7.85
N ASP A 4 -2.29 -8.11 7.84
CA ASP A 4 -2.45 -9.21 8.82
C ASP A 4 -2.38 -8.73 10.26
N SER A 5 -1.50 -7.76 10.56
CA SER A 5 -1.38 -7.23 11.91
C SER A 5 -2.55 -6.34 12.31
N LEU A 6 -3.29 -5.78 11.35
CA LEU A 6 -4.55 -5.07 11.60
C LEU A 6 -5.64 -6.03 12.08
N PHE A 7 -5.62 -7.29 11.61
CA PHE A 7 -6.58 -8.32 12.00
C PHE A 7 -6.21 -9.07 13.27
N GLN A 8 -4.91 -9.29 13.51
CA GLN A 8 -4.45 -10.10 14.64
C GLN A 8 -4.70 -9.46 16.03
N HIS A 9 -4.99 -8.15 16.09
CA HIS A 9 -5.07 -7.42 17.36
C HIS A 9 -6.34 -6.59 17.54
N SER A 10 -7.37 -6.74 16.68
CA SER A 10 -8.57 -5.93 16.85
C SER A 10 -9.87 -6.65 16.48
N PRO A 11 -10.79 -6.82 17.45
CA PRO A 11 -12.19 -7.10 17.18
C PRO A 11 -12.93 -5.82 16.71
N GLU A 12 -12.23 -4.79 16.29
CA GLU A 12 -12.78 -3.48 15.97
C GLU A 12 -13.58 -3.50 14.66
N LYS A 13 -14.65 -2.74 14.66
CA LYS A 13 -15.58 -2.63 13.52
C LYS A 13 -14.84 -2.20 12.25
N PRO A 14 -15.07 -2.90 11.12
CA PRO A 14 -14.54 -2.49 9.84
C PRO A 14 -14.93 -1.04 9.51
N PRO A 15 -14.14 -0.32 8.68
CA PRO A 15 -14.52 1.00 8.22
C PRO A 15 -15.88 1.00 7.54
N ALA A 16 -16.77 1.92 7.95
CA ALA A 16 -18.16 1.94 7.46
C ALA A 16 -18.27 2.10 5.94
N TRP A 17 -17.32 2.82 5.32
CA TRP A 17 -17.32 3.04 3.87
C TRP A 17 -16.99 1.78 3.06
N LEU A 18 -16.33 0.78 3.66
CA LEU A 18 -16.05 -0.50 3.01
C LEU A 18 -17.22 -1.48 3.11
N LEU A 19 -18.08 -1.35 4.14
CA LEU A 19 -19.14 -2.32 4.43
C LEU A 19 -20.15 -2.45 3.30
N GLY A 20 -20.58 -1.35 2.70
CA GLY A 20 -21.56 -1.38 1.61
C GLY A 20 -21.05 -2.13 0.36
N GLN A 21 -19.80 -1.93 -0.01
CA GLN A 21 -19.18 -2.66 -1.14
C GLN A 21 -18.94 -4.12 -0.79
N LEU A 22 -18.54 -4.40 0.45
CA LEU A 22 -18.34 -5.77 0.93
C LEU A 22 -19.64 -6.55 0.91
N GLU A 23 -20.72 -5.99 1.47
CA GLU A 23 -22.06 -6.61 1.49
C GLU A 23 -22.56 -6.92 0.07
N LEU A 24 -22.44 -5.97 -0.85
CA LEU A 24 -22.83 -6.16 -2.23
C LEU A 24 -22.04 -7.31 -2.89
N LEU A 25 -20.74 -7.38 -2.64
CA LEU A 25 -19.89 -8.43 -3.20
C LEU A 25 -20.22 -9.80 -2.60
N VAL A 26 -20.39 -9.89 -1.28
CA VAL A 26 -20.79 -11.13 -0.59
C VAL A 26 -22.13 -11.66 -1.15
N ARG A 27 -23.13 -10.80 -1.31
CA ARG A 27 -24.43 -11.19 -1.93
C ARG A 27 -24.27 -11.66 -3.36
N ARG A 28 -23.41 -11.04 -4.17
CA ARG A 28 -23.14 -11.48 -5.54
C ARG A 28 -22.46 -12.84 -5.58
N ARG A 29 -21.52 -13.09 -4.66
CA ARG A 29 -20.85 -14.38 -4.53
C ARG A 29 -21.82 -15.48 -4.11
N ALA A 30 -22.62 -15.24 -3.08
CA ALA A 30 -23.65 -16.17 -2.62
C ALA A 30 -24.67 -16.55 -3.72
N SER A 31 -24.95 -15.63 -4.65
CA SER A 31 -25.82 -15.88 -5.80
C SER A 31 -25.11 -16.46 -7.04
N GLY A 32 -23.81 -16.80 -6.94
CA GLY A 32 -23.00 -17.30 -8.07
C GLY A 32 -22.71 -16.27 -9.17
N ARG A 33 -22.94 -14.99 -8.90
CA ARG A 33 -22.76 -13.90 -9.88
C ARG A 33 -21.40 -13.19 -9.78
N ALA A 34 -20.53 -13.56 -8.85
CA ALA A 34 -19.19 -13.05 -8.75
C ALA A 34 -18.17 -14.10 -9.19
N GLY A 35 -17.15 -13.66 -9.91
CA GLY A 35 -16.06 -14.52 -10.37
C GLY A 35 -15.21 -15.07 -9.22
N HIS A 36 -14.43 -16.07 -9.53
CA HIS A 36 -13.45 -16.68 -8.61
C HIS A 36 -12.16 -15.87 -8.47
N ALA A 37 -11.95 -14.84 -9.30
CA ALA A 37 -10.76 -13.99 -9.28
C ALA A 37 -11.16 -12.50 -9.30
N LEU A 38 -10.65 -11.73 -8.35
CA LEU A 38 -10.93 -10.31 -8.19
C LEU A 38 -9.63 -9.51 -8.17
N ILE A 39 -9.60 -8.39 -8.90
CA ILE A 39 -8.60 -7.34 -8.71
C ILE A 39 -9.27 -6.22 -7.93
N VAL A 40 -8.77 -5.96 -6.73
CA VAL A 40 -9.21 -4.87 -5.87
C VAL A 40 -8.23 -3.72 -5.98
N THR A 41 -8.71 -2.56 -6.38
CA THR A 41 -7.90 -1.35 -6.53
C THR A 41 -8.32 -0.29 -5.54
N SER A 42 -7.34 0.35 -4.92
CA SER A 42 -7.50 1.54 -4.08
C SER A 42 -6.25 2.40 -4.19
N ASP A 43 -6.38 3.70 -4.03
CA ASP A 43 -5.23 4.60 -3.86
C ASP A 43 -4.50 4.34 -2.54
N ASP A 44 -5.20 3.78 -1.54
CA ASP A 44 -4.63 3.24 -0.32
C ASP A 44 -4.49 1.70 -0.45
N ILE A 45 -3.28 1.21 -0.70
CA ILE A 45 -3.04 -0.24 -0.88
C ILE A 45 -3.36 -1.04 0.40
N GLU A 46 -3.18 -0.43 1.57
CA GLU A 46 -3.53 -1.05 2.85
C GLU A 46 -5.06 -1.20 2.97
N GLU A 47 -5.82 -0.26 2.42
CA GLU A 47 -7.28 -0.35 2.35
C GLU A 47 -7.73 -1.50 1.45
N ALA A 48 -7.11 -1.66 0.27
CA ALA A 48 -7.39 -2.79 -0.62
C ALA A 48 -7.08 -4.13 0.06
N SER A 49 -5.96 -4.21 0.78
CA SER A 49 -5.59 -5.40 1.53
C SER A 49 -6.58 -5.67 2.68
N LEU A 50 -6.94 -4.65 3.46
CA LEU A 50 -7.96 -4.75 4.51
C LEU A 50 -9.30 -5.26 3.96
N PHE A 51 -9.77 -4.71 2.84
CA PHE A 51 -11.00 -5.17 2.18
C PHE A 51 -10.94 -6.65 1.79
N CYS A 52 -9.82 -7.10 1.22
CA CYS A 52 -9.61 -8.50 0.86
C CYS A 52 -9.61 -9.43 2.10
N HIS A 53 -9.03 -9.00 3.20
CA HIS A 53 -9.07 -9.75 4.47
C HIS A 53 -10.51 -9.82 5.02
N LEU A 54 -11.27 -8.72 4.98
CA LEU A 54 -12.67 -8.71 5.39
C LEU A 54 -13.51 -9.68 4.54
N LEU A 55 -13.31 -9.68 3.22
CA LEU A 55 -13.98 -10.60 2.33
C LEU A 55 -13.60 -12.05 2.64
N ALA A 56 -12.31 -12.35 2.82
CA ALA A 56 -11.84 -13.69 3.17
C ALA A 56 -12.44 -14.18 4.50
N SER A 57 -12.45 -13.32 5.53
CA SER A 57 -13.05 -13.66 6.82
C SER A 57 -14.54 -14.00 6.71
N GLN A 58 -15.25 -13.31 5.82
CA GLN A 58 -16.66 -13.56 5.55
C GLN A 58 -16.88 -14.89 4.81
N GLU A 59 -16.05 -15.20 3.82
CA GLU A 59 -16.09 -16.47 3.08
C GLU A 59 -15.81 -17.69 3.97
N PHE A 60 -14.98 -17.54 5.00
CA PHE A 60 -14.70 -18.61 5.95
C PHE A 60 -15.72 -18.71 7.07
N CYS A 61 -16.50 -17.66 7.34
CA CYS A 61 -17.41 -17.63 8.47
C CYS A 61 -18.51 -18.70 8.34
N ALA A 62 -18.68 -19.53 9.38
CA ALA A 62 -19.75 -20.52 9.44
C ALA A 62 -21.11 -19.92 9.88
N GLY A 63 -21.16 -18.63 10.16
CA GLY A 63 -22.39 -17.92 10.56
C GLY A 63 -23.26 -17.54 9.36
N VAL A 64 -24.37 -16.87 9.66
CA VAL A 64 -25.26 -16.34 8.61
C VAL A 64 -24.50 -15.30 7.78
N PRO A 65 -24.61 -15.35 6.43
CA PRO A 65 -24.01 -14.35 5.56
C PRO A 65 -24.60 -12.97 5.85
N ASP A 66 -23.88 -12.16 6.60
CA ASP A 66 -24.15 -10.76 6.88
C ASP A 66 -22.93 -9.95 6.45
N ALA A 67 -22.99 -8.63 6.48
CA ALA A 67 -21.89 -7.76 6.07
C ALA A 67 -20.59 -7.93 6.89
N SER A 68 -20.62 -8.70 7.98
CA SER A 68 -19.45 -8.98 8.81
C SER A 68 -19.37 -10.41 9.28
N ALA A 69 -18.17 -10.97 9.34
CA ALA A 69 -17.92 -12.27 9.94
C ALA A 69 -18.29 -12.28 11.44
N CYS A 70 -18.80 -13.39 11.95
CA CYS A 70 -19.33 -13.46 13.33
C CYS A 70 -18.27 -13.29 14.44
N GLY A 71 -16.99 -13.43 14.12
CA GLY A 71 -15.87 -13.32 15.08
C GLY A 71 -15.75 -14.46 16.10
N GLN A 72 -16.74 -15.35 16.22
CA GLN A 72 -16.85 -16.32 17.30
C GLN A 72 -16.72 -17.78 16.88
N CYS A 73 -17.00 -18.14 15.63
CA CYS A 73 -16.85 -19.51 15.14
C CYS A 73 -15.37 -19.92 15.07
N ALA A 74 -15.10 -21.20 14.95
CA ALA A 74 -13.73 -21.74 14.89
C ALA A 74 -12.93 -21.12 13.74
N ASN A 75 -13.54 -20.95 12.57
CA ASN A 75 -12.90 -20.35 11.40
C ASN A 75 -12.54 -18.86 11.63
N CYS A 76 -13.46 -18.07 12.20
CA CYS A 76 -13.19 -16.68 12.53
C CYS A 76 -12.06 -16.54 13.54
N ARG A 77 -12.02 -17.41 14.56
CA ARG A 77 -10.92 -17.41 15.55
C ARG A 77 -9.58 -17.80 14.92
N ALA A 78 -9.56 -18.86 14.10
CA ALA A 78 -8.34 -19.26 13.39
C ALA A 78 -7.86 -18.16 12.44
N PHE A 79 -8.78 -17.49 11.76
CA PHE A 79 -8.47 -16.39 10.84
C PHE A 79 -7.91 -15.16 11.60
N SER A 80 -8.55 -14.75 12.69
CA SER A 80 -8.08 -13.61 13.48
C SER A 80 -6.72 -13.84 14.16
N GLN A 81 -6.37 -15.10 14.40
CA GLN A 81 -5.06 -15.50 14.92
C GLN A 81 -4.00 -15.67 13.81
N GLY A 82 -4.36 -15.50 12.53
CA GLY A 82 -3.45 -15.67 11.40
C GLY A 82 -3.04 -17.12 11.12
N VAL A 83 -3.78 -18.11 11.65
CA VAL A 83 -3.45 -19.55 11.52
C VAL A 83 -4.48 -20.33 10.70
N HIS A 84 -5.31 -19.65 9.92
CA HIS A 84 -6.32 -20.32 9.08
C HIS A 84 -5.65 -21.01 7.88
N GLY A 85 -5.65 -22.34 7.86
CA GLY A 85 -4.90 -23.16 6.89
C GLY A 85 -5.40 -23.10 5.44
N ASP A 86 -6.56 -22.48 5.18
CA ASP A 86 -7.13 -22.28 3.84
C ASP A 86 -6.98 -20.84 3.33
N PHE A 87 -6.26 -19.97 4.06
CA PHE A 87 -5.92 -18.61 3.68
C PHE A 87 -4.44 -18.46 3.41
N PHE A 88 -4.09 -18.06 2.20
CA PHE A 88 -2.70 -17.90 1.75
C PHE A 88 -2.48 -16.46 1.32
N VAL A 89 -1.52 -15.81 1.93
CA VAL A 89 -1.13 -14.45 1.56
C VAL A 89 0.23 -14.51 0.85
N ILE A 90 0.26 -13.99 -0.36
CA ILE A 90 1.47 -13.81 -1.14
C ILE A 90 1.82 -12.34 -1.15
N ARG A 91 2.99 -12.04 -0.70
CA ARG A 91 3.56 -10.69 -0.71
C ARG A 91 5.04 -10.76 -1.05
N ARG A 92 5.61 -9.64 -1.35
CA ARG A 92 7.05 -9.54 -1.54
C ARG A 92 7.77 -10.03 -0.28
N SER A 93 8.69 -10.98 -0.47
CA SER A 93 9.55 -11.46 0.63
C SER A 93 10.50 -10.36 1.07
N GLU A 94 10.90 -10.39 2.33
CA GLU A 94 11.89 -9.45 2.86
C GLU A 94 13.18 -9.48 2.05
N GLY A 95 13.71 -8.30 1.72
CA GLY A 95 14.90 -8.15 0.86
C GLY A 95 14.69 -8.46 -0.63
N LYS A 96 13.47 -8.82 -1.05
CA LYS A 96 13.14 -9.00 -2.47
C LYS A 96 12.34 -7.81 -3.00
N VAL A 97 12.55 -7.51 -4.29
CA VAL A 97 11.89 -6.40 -4.98
C VAL A 97 10.56 -6.80 -5.57
N PHE A 98 10.47 -8.05 -6.01
CA PHE A 98 9.34 -8.58 -6.75
C PHE A 98 8.80 -9.86 -6.12
N ILE A 99 7.53 -10.14 -6.40
CA ILE A 99 6.92 -11.45 -6.13
C ILE A 99 7.41 -12.41 -7.22
N GLY A 100 8.10 -13.46 -6.78
CA GLY A 100 8.70 -14.45 -7.67
C GLY A 100 7.74 -15.56 -8.07
N ILE A 101 8.09 -16.29 -9.14
CA ILE A 101 7.30 -17.42 -9.67
C ILE A 101 7.11 -18.53 -8.63
N ASP A 102 8.11 -18.78 -7.77
CA ASP A 102 8.03 -19.88 -6.80
C ASP A 102 6.96 -19.64 -5.73
N GLN A 103 6.74 -18.38 -5.33
CA GLN A 103 5.66 -18.01 -4.40
C GLN A 103 4.28 -18.31 -5.01
N ILE A 104 4.09 -18.00 -6.30
CA ILE A 104 2.84 -18.31 -7.02
C ILE A 104 2.64 -19.82 -7.16
N ARG A 105 3.71 -20.57 -7.47
CA ARG A 105 3.66 -22.03 -7.56
C ARG A 105 3.31 -22.69 -6.23
N GLN A 106 3.87 -22.23 -5.12
CA GLN A 106 3.53 -22.72 -3.77
C GLN A 106 2.04 -22.49 -3.45
N ALA A 107 1.50 -21.31 -3.74
CA ALA A 107 0.08 -21.04 -3.56
C ALA A 107 -0.80 -21.91 -4.47
N THR A 108 -0.39 -22.13 -5.72
CA THR A 108 -1.11 -23.01 -6.64
C THR A 108 -1.17 -24.46 -6.10
N GLN A 109 -0.06 -24.95 -5.57
CA GLN A 109 -0.01 -26.30 -4.94
C GLN A 109 -0.91 -26.38 -3.71
N ALA A 110 -0.91 -25.34 -2.87
CA ALA A 110 -1.78 -25.26 -1.70
C ALA A 110 -3.27 -25.28 -2.07
N LEU A 111 -3.66 -24.62 -3.15
CA LEU A 111 -5.04 -24.62 -3.65
C LEU A 111 -5.50 -25.99 -4.17
N GLN A 112 -4.58 -26.83 -4.65
CA GLN A 112 -4.91 -28.18 -5.14
C GLN A 112 -5.22 -29.18 -4.01
N GLN A 113 -4.88 -28.84 -2.77
CA GLN A 113 -5.17 -29.69 -1.62
C GLN A 113 -6.63 -29.49 -1.15
N THR A 114 -7.18 -30.48 -0.49
CA THR A 114 -8.52 -30.38 0.13
C THR A 114 -8.52 -29.27 1.19
N PRO A 115 -9.57 -28.42 1.28
CA PRO A 115 -9.70 -27.43 2.34
C PRO A 115 -9.70 -28.09 3.74
N LEU A 116 -9.05 -27.42 4.70
CA LEU A 116 -8.91 -27.93 6.07
C LEU A 116 -10.08 -27.54 6.97
N TYR A 117 -10.61 -26.33 6.79
CA TYR A 117 -11.60 -25.73 7.69
C TYR A 117 -12.97 -25.51 7.06
N GLY A 118 -13.09 -25.58 5.76
CA GLY A 118 -14.31 -25.21 5.08
C GLY A 118 -14.44 -25.77 3.67
N SER A 119 -15.24 -25.11 2.86
CA SER A 119 -15.48 -25.47 1.47
C SER A 119 -14.71 -24.63 0.46
N ILE A 120 -13.95 -23.64 0.92
CA ILE A 120 -13.27 -22.67 0.06
C ILE A 120 -11.82 -22.44 0.50
N LYS A 121 -10.95 -22.20 -0.45
CA LYS A 121 -9.59 -21.71 -0.24
C LYS A 121 -9.44 -20.32 -0.83
N VAL A 122 -8.75 -19.44 -0.11
CA VAL A 122 -8.54 -18.06 -0.54
C VAL A 122 -7.04 -17.77 -0.67
N VAL A 123 -6.64 -17.23 -1.80
CA VAL A 123 -5.30 -16.69 -2.03
C VAL A 123 -5.41 -15.19 -2.21
N LEU A 124 -4.69 -14.44 -1.39
CA LEU A 124 -4.51 -13.01 -1.52
C LEU A 124 -3.09 -12.72 -2.03
N ILE A 125 -2.99 -12.03 -3.16
CA ILE A 125 -1.74 -11.52 -3.71
C ILE A 125 -1.72 -10.02 -3.47
N GLU A 126 -0.93 -9.56 -2.49
CA GLU A 126 -0.79 -8.14 -2.17
C GLU A 126 0.18 -7.46 -3.14
N ALA A 127 -0.16 -6.26 -3.58
CA ALA A 127 0.60 -5.50 -4.57
C ALA A 127 0.96 -6.34 -5.81
N ALA A 128 -0.05 -6.94 -6.44
CA ALA A 128 0.10 -7.86 -7.56
C ALA A 128 0.83 -7.26 -8.77
N ASP A 129 0.86 -5.93 -8.90
CA ASP A 129 1.69 -5.20 -9.87
C ASP A 129 3.20 -5.38 -9.66
N GLN A 130 3.60 -5.89 -8.50
CA GLN A 130 5.00 -6.23 -8.19
C GLN A 130 5.37 -7.68 -8.57
N MET A 131 4.50 -8.43 -9.21
CA MET A 131 4.84 -9.74 -9.76
C MET A 131 5.84 -9.62 -10.91
N THR A 132 6.83 -10.54 -10.93
CA THR A 132 7.60 -10.72 -12.16
C THR A 132 6.73 -11.25 -13.29
N LEU A 133 7.09 -10.99 -14.55
CA LEU A 133 6.35 -11.52 -15.69
C LEU A 133 6.19 -13.05 -15.67
N PRO A 134 7.24 -13.85 -15.32
CA PRO A 134 7.08 -15.30 -15.13
C PRO A 134 6.09 -15.66 -14.01
N ALA A 135 6.04 -14.90 -12.90
CA ALA A 135 5.07 -15.10 -11.82
C ALA A 135 3.65 -14.85 -12.31
N ALA A 136 3.41 -13.72 -12.99
CA ALA A 136 2.12 -13.39 -13.57
C ALA A 136 1.65 -14.43 -14.61
N ASN A 137 2.56 -14.94 -15.45
CA ASN A 137 2.24 -16.00 -16.41
C ASN A 137 1.90 -17.33 -15.71
N SER A 138 2.57 -17.66 -14.60
CA SER A 138 2.27 -18.85 -13.81
C SER A 138 0.89 -18.79 -13.17
N LEU A 139 0.38 -17.58 -12.88
CA LEU A 139 -0.95 -17.35 -12.32
C LEU A 139 -2.07 -17.65 -13.35
N LEU A 140 -1.80 -17.51 -14.66
CA LEU A 140 -2.84 -17.62 -15.70
C LEU A 140 -3.58 -18.95 -15.67
N LYS A 141 -2.88 -20.06 -15.44
CA LYS A 141 -3.52 -21.38 -15.36
C LYS A 141 -4.56 -21.43 -14.21
N MET A 142 -4.26 -20.83 -13.07
CA MET A 142 -5.14 -20.77 -11.92
C MET A 142 -6.34 -19.82 -12.15
N LEU A 143 -6.14 -18.79 -12.99
CA LEU A 143 -7.19 -17.85 -13.38
C LEU A 143 -8.15 -18.46 -14.43
N GLU A 144 -7.69 -19.38 -15.28
CA GLU A 144 -8.50 -20.05 -16.29
C GLU A 144 -9.22 -21.26 -15.73
N GLU A 145 -8.54 -22.07 -14.94
CA GLU A 145 -9.04 -23.33 -14.39
C GLU A 145 -8.78 -23.35 -12.87
N PRO A 146 -9.61 -22.64 -12.08
CA PRO A 146 -9.42 -22.58 -10.63
C PRO A 146 -9.58 -23.97 -10.00
N PRO A 147 -8.64 -24.40 -9.16
CA PRO A 147 -8.75 -25.71 -8.51
C PRO A 147 -9.84 -25.67 -7.44
N GLY A 148 -10.84 -26.53 -7.57
CA GLY A 148 -11.93 -26.68 -6.60
C GLY A 148 -12.70 -25.36 -6.37
N ASN A 149 -13.21 -25.18 -5.16
CA ASN A 149 -13.81 -23.91 -4.75
C ASN A 149 -12.70 -22.99 -4.18
N SER A 150 -12.20 -22.11 -5.02
CA SER A 150 -11.12 -21.17 -4.67
C SER A 150 -11.48 -19.73 -5.01
N LEU A 151 -10.94 -18.79 -4.25
CA LEU A 151 -11.07 -17.35 -4.46
C LEU A 151 -9.68 -16.73 -4.54
N LEU A 152 -9.40 -16.06 -5.66
CA LEU A 152 -8.17 -15.32 -5.86
C LEU A 152 -8.44 -13.83 -5.71
N LEU A 153 -7.71 -13.20 -4.80
CA LEU A 153 -7.78 -11.78 -4.54
C LEU A 153 -6.42 -11.15 -4.90
N LEU A 154 -6.44 -10.15 -5.75
CA LEU A 154 -5.26 -9.40 -6.15
C LEU A 154 -5.45 -7.95 -5.73
N THR A 155 -4.55 -7.39 -4.94
CA THR A 155 -4.57 -5.94 -4.67
C THR A 155 -3.55 -5.23 -5.53
N THR A 156 -3.87 -4.03 -5.98
CA THR A 156 -2.94 -3.16 -6.69
C THR A 156 -3.38 -1.69 -6.62
N ALA A 157 -2.43 -0.78 -6.52
CA ALA A 157 -2.65 0.66 -6.72
C ALA A 157 -2.52 1.05 -8.22
N ALA A 158 -1.81 0.23 -9.02
CA ALA A 158 -1.49 0.53 -10.42
C ALA A 158 -1.93 -0.61 -11.36
N ILE A 159 -3.22 -0.68 -11.65
CA ILE A 159 -3.81 -1.76 -12.45
C ILE A 159 -3.17 -1.91 -13.85
N TRP A 160 -2.64 -0.83 -14.41
CA TRP A 160 -1.96 -0.84 -15.72
C TRP A 160 -0.61 -1.54 -15.73
N HIS A 161 0.03 -1.72 -14.58
CA HIS A 161 1.26 -2.52 -14.45
C HIS A 161 0.99 -4.03 -14.49
N LEU A 162 -0.25 -4.45 -14.24
CA LEU A 162 -0.63 -5.85 -14.41
C LEU A 162 -0.74 -6.21 -15.90
N PRO A 163 -0.22 -7.40 -16.31
CA PRO A 163 -0.35 -7.86 -17.70
C PRO A 163 -1.81 -7.89 -18.14
N PRO A 164 -2.11 -7.50 -19.40
CA PRO A 164 -3.48 -7.56 -19.94
C PRO A 164 -4.12 -8.93 -19.83
N THR A 165 -3.31 -10.00 -19.91
CA THR A 165 -3.73 -11.40 -19.77
C THR A 165 -4.28 -11.74 -18.40
N VAL A 166 -3.72 -11.15 -17.32
CA VAL A 166 -4.23 -11.27 -15.96
C VAL A 166 -5.50 -10.44 -15.81
N ARG A 167 -5.43 -9.17 -16.26
CA ARG A 167 -6.57 -8.23 -16.13
C ARG A 167 -7.84 -8.69 -16.83
N SER A 168 -7.73 -9.39 -17.94
CA SER A 168 -8.89 -9.88 -18.72
C SER A 168 -9.61 -11.05 -18.06
N ARG A 169 -8.97 -11.75 -17.13
CA ARG A 169 -9.50 -12.94 -16.44
C ARG A 169 -9.99 -12.66 -15.02
N CYS A 170 -9.81 -11.44 -14.54
CA CYS A 170 -10.25 -11.04 -13.21
C CYS A 170 -11.40 -10.04 -13.28
N GLN A 171 -12.36 -10.18 -12.39
CA GLN A 171 -13.33 -9.13 -12.14
C GLN A 171 -12.65 -7.97 -11.43
N ARG A 172 -12.96 -6.73 -11.85
CA ARG A 172 -12.38 -5.53 -11.24
C ARG A 172 -13.32 -4.93 -10.22
N LEU A 173 -12.78 -4.56 -9.09
CA LEU A 173 -13.45 -3.82 -8.03
C LEU A 173 -12.56 -2.64 -7.64
N SER A 174 -13.05 -1.42 -7.88
CA SER A 174 -12.41 -0.20 -7.38
C SER A 174 -13.08 0.21 -6.08
N LEU A 175 -12.31 0.37 -5.03
CA LEU A 175 -12.82 0.90 -3.77
C LEU A 175 -12.99 2.41 -3.89
N SER A 176 -14.06 2.91 -3.28
CA SER A 176 -14.29 4.35 -3.18
C SER A 176 -13.56 4.88 -1.95
N PRO A 177 -12.71 5.90 -2.08
CA PRO A 177 -12.02 6.47 -0.92
C PRO A 177 -13.02 7.06 0.07
N PRO A 178 -12.70 7.06 1.39
CA PRO A 178 -13.53 7.72 2.38
C PRO A 178 -13.55 9.23 2.17
N THR A 179 -14.61 9.89 2.62
CA THR A 179 -14.57 11.35 2.78
C THR A 179 -13.60 11.72 3.91
N ALA A 180 -13.09 12.96 3.91
CA ALA A 180 -12.21 13.44 4.98
C ALA A 180 -12.86 13.30 6.37
N GLU A 181 -14.18 13.54 6.47
CA GLU A 181 -14.94 13.38 7.70
C GLU A 181 -15.04 11.92 8.14
N GLN A 182 -15.29 11.00 7.20
CA GLN A 182 -15.33 9.56 7.49
C GLN A 182 -13.98 9.04 7.97
N ALA A 183 -12.91 9.44 7.28
CA ALA A 183 -11.53 9.08 7.65
C ALA A 183 -11.17 9.58 9.05
N GLN A 184 -11.43 10.86 9.34
CA GLN A 184 -11.15 11.45 10.63
C GLN A 184 -11.97 10.81 11.75
N HIS A 185 -13.28 10.64 11.55
CA HIS A 185 -14.16 9.99 12.52
C HIS A 185 -13.73 8.56 12.83
N TRP A 186 -13.33 7.79 11.81
CA TRP A 186 -12.88 6.42 12.01
C TRP A 186 -11.59 6.33 12.83
N LEU A 187 -10.62 7.21 12.59
CA LEU A 187 -9.39 7.27 13.37
C LEU A 187 -9.64 7.67 14.83
N GLN A 188 -10.57 8.59 15.07
CA GLN A 188 -10.90 9.05 16.42
C GLN A 188 -11.78 8.05 17.17
N ALA A 189 -12.95 7.75 16.65
CA ALA A 189 -13.94 6.92 17.33
C ALA A 189 -13.65 5.43 17.26
N GLY A 190 -13.06 4.97 16.14
CA GLY A 190 -12.77 3.55 15.91
C GLY A 190 -11.38 3.13 16.42
N ARG A 191 -10.44 4.06 16.59
CA ARG A 191 -9.03 3.77 16.88
C ARG A 191 -8.48 4.54 18.09
N GLY A 192 -9.29 5.40 18.70
CA GLY A 192 -8.92 6.11 19.91
C GLY A 192 -7.87 7.21 19.73
N MET A 193 -7.61 7.63 18.49
CA MET A 193 -6.69 8.73 18.21
C MET A 193 -7.33 10.05 18.64
N ASP A 194 -6.54 10.96 19.23
CA ASP A 194 -7.01 12.32 19.44
C ASP A 194 -7.20 13.07 18.10
N ALA A 195 -7.98 14.15 18.12
CA ALA A 195 -8.35 14.88 16.91
C ALA A 195 -7.15 15.45 16.16
N GLU A 196 -6.13 15.90 16.89
CA GLU A 196 -4.92 16.50 16.32
C GLU A 196 -4.00 15.42 15.72
N ALA A 197 -3.84 14.28 16.41
CA ALA A 197 -3.08 13.14 15.90
C ALA A 197 -3.73 12.56 14.63
N ALA A 198 -5.06 12.39 14.64
CA ALA A 198 -5.80 11.91 13.47
C ALA A 198 -5.64 12.85 12.26
N ARG A 199 -5.76 14.16 12.48
CA ARG A 199 -5.57 15.16 11.41
C ARG A 199 -4.15 15.11 10.84
N ARG A 200 -3.13 15.05 11.71
CA ARG A 200 -1.73 14.96 11.29
C ARG A 200 -1.45 13.67 10.53
N ALA A 201 -1.94 12.54 11.02
CA ALA A 201 -1.77 11.25 10.37
C ALA A 201 -2.38 11.26 8.96
N LEU A 202 -3.59 11.80 8.79
CA LEU A 202 -4.24 11.95 7.50
C LEU A 202 -3.48 12.90 6.56
N GLN A 203 -2.94 13.99 7.08
CA GLN A 203 -2.09 14.88 6.27
C GLN A 203 -0.85 14.16 5.75
N LEU A 204 -0.16 13.38 6.62
CA LEU A 204 1.04 12.63 6.26
C LEU A 204 0.76 11.42 5.36
N SER A 205 -0.44 10.89 5.36
CA SER A 205 -0.86 9.77 4.50
C SER A 205 -1.66 10.19 3.27
N ASP A 206 -1.68 11.48 2.94
CA ASP A 206 -2.48 12.02 1.81
C ASP A 206 -3.98 11.65 1.89
N GLY A 207 -4.55 11.70 3.10
CA GLY A 207 -5.95 11.37 3.35
C GLY A 207 -6.25 9.86 3.41
N LYS A 208 -5.25 8.99 3.26
CA LYS A 208 -5.38 7.53 3.28
C LYS A 208 -5.54 7.04 4.72
N ALA A 209 -6.77 6.72 5.09
CA ALA A 209 -7.13 6.47 6.48
C ALA A 209 -6.47 5.22 7.07
N ILE A 210 -6.38 4.13 6.29
CA ILE A 210 -5.79 2.88 6.76
C ILE A 210 -4.28 3.01 6.87
N SER A 211 -3.63 3.62 5.89
CA SER A 211 -2.20 3.96 5.95
C SER A 211 -1.89 4.90 7.12
N ALA A 212 -2.73 5.92 7.38
CA ALA A 212 -2.59 6.82 8.54
C ALA A 212 -2.58 6.05 9.88
N PHE A 213 -3.51 5.12 10.04
CA PHE A 213 -3.57 4.28 11.23
C PHE A 213 -2.35 3.36 11.37
N THR A 214 -1.88 2.79 10.27
CA THR A 214 -0.69 1.94 10.26
C THR A 214 0.55 2.72 10.70
N LEU A 215 0.74 3.92 10.17
CA LEU A 215 1.84 4.82 10.54
C LEU A 215 1.85 5.15 12.05
N GLU A 216 0.68 5.44 12.61
CA GLU A 216 0.56 5.73 14.05
C GLU A 216 0.91 4.50 14.89
N ARG A 217 0.34 3.36 14.55
CA ARG A 217 0.54 2.12 15.30
C ARG A 217 1.99 1.63 15.28
N GLU A 218 2.70 1.83 14.18
CA GLU A 218 4.12 1.49 14.05
C GLU A 218 5.04 2.51 14.73
N GLY A 219 4.50 3.58 15.30
CA GLY A 219 5.28 4.68 15.87
C GLY A 219 6.04 5.51 14.82
N SER A 220 5.74 5.27 13.54
CA SER A 220 6.43 5.93 12.42
C SER A 220 5.95 7.36 12.21
N LEU A 221 4.77 7.72 12.72
CA LEU A 221 4.17 9.04 12.58
C LEU A 221 5.06 10.14 13.15
N SER A 222 5.56 9.96 14.38
CA SER A 222 6.43 10.94 15.04
C SER A 222 7.75 11.12 14.30
N MET A 223 8.31 10.04 13.77
CA MET A 223 9.54 10.08 12.98
C MET A 223 9.34 10.80 11.65
N LEU A 224 8.25 10.52 10.93
CA LEU A 224 7.91 11.23 9.69
C LEU A 224 7.65 12.72 9.94
N GLN A 225 6.97 13.06 11.04
CA GLN A 225 6.76 14.46 11.44
C GLN A 225 8.08 15.18 11.68
N ALA A 226 8.97 14.58 12.47
CA ALA A 226 10.30 15.17 12.73
C ALA A 226 11.10 15.33 11.43
N LEU A 227 10.95 14.38 10.50
CA LEU A 227 11.60 14.43 9.20
C LEU A 227 11.04 15.58 8.34
N VAL A 228 9.72 15.70 8.21
CA VAL A 228 9.06 16.79 7.47
C VAL A 228 9.44 18.16 8.06
N GLN A 229 9.39 18.30 9.39
CA GLN A 229 9.81 19.53 10.06
C GLN A 229 11.29 19.86 9.81
N SER A 230 12.15 18.85 9.71
CA SER A 230 13.56 19.06 9.41
C SER A 230 13.82 19.72 8.06
N PHE A 231 12.94 19.51 7.07
CA PHE A 231 13.02 20.22 5.78
C PHE A 231 12.65 21.71 5.92
N ASP A 232 11.72 22.06 6.81
CA ASP A 232 11.35 23.46 7.04
C ASP A 232 12.42 24.25 7.82
N GLN A 233 13.15 23.55 8.69
CA GLN A 233 14.12 24.16 9.62
C GLN A 233 15.58 24.02 9.15
N ALA A 234 15.83 23.35 8.02
CA ALA A 234 17.18 23.10 7.55
C ALA A 234 17.93 24.41 7.26
N ASP A 235 18.97 24.66 8.02
CA ASP A 235 19.93 25.71 7.69
C ASP A 235 20.87 25.20 6.59
N LEU A 236 20.71 25.75 5.39
CA LEU A 236 21.46 25.36 4.20
C LEU A 236 22.97 25.63 4.32
N SER A 237 23.41 26.39 5.33
CA SER A 237 24.83 26.67 5.59
C SER A 237 25.51 25.56 6.39
N LEU A 238 24.75 24.78 7.16
CA LEU A 238 25.28 23.78 8.10
C LEU A 238 25.30 22.33 7.52
N GLY A 239 24.83 22.12 6.30
CA GLY A 239 24.75 20.80 5.68
C GLY A 239 23.42 20.07 5.98
N PRO A 240 23.29 18.82 5.55
CA PRO A 240 22.07 18.05 5.73
C PRO A 240 21.81 17.75 7.22
N PRO A 241 20.56 17.87 7.70
CA PRO A 241 20.20 17.51 9.06
C PRO A 241 20.54 16.05 9.40
N ALA A 242 21.04 15.81 10.60
CA ALA A 242 21.48 14.47 11.03
C ALA A 242 20.37 13.41 10.97
N ILE A 243 19.10 13.80 11.07
CA ILE A 243 17.96 12.88 10.96
C ILE A 243 17.88 12.23 9.57
N TRP A 244 18.31 12.92 8.50
CA TRP A 244 18.25 12.38 7.13
C TRP A 244 19.15 11.16 6.93
N SER A 245 20.25 11.08 7.67
CA SER A 245 21.17 9.92 7.64
C SER A 245 20.73 8.79 8.59
N LYS A 246 19.80 9.04 9.49
CA LYS A 246 19.33 8.07 10.48
C LYS A 246 18.09 7.30 10.04
N VAL A 247 17.33 7.82 9.08
CA VAL A 247 16.13 7.17 8.54
C VAL A 247 16.48 6.33 7.32
N SER A 248 15.73 5.28 7.05
CA SER A 248 15.95 4.49 5.82
C SER A 248 15.62 5.30 4.57
N VAL A 249 16.22 4.89 3.44
CA VAL A 249 16.02 5.54 2.13
C VAL A 249 14.53 5.72 1.77
N PRO A 250 13.66 4.68 1.88
CA PRO A 250 12.23 4.85 1.60
C PRO A 250 11.57 5.92 2.47
N TYR A 251 11.88 5.96 3.77
CA TYR A 251 11.31 6.95 4.70
C TYR A 251 11.78 8.37 4.40
N LEU A 252 13.05 8.54 4.01
CA LEU A 252 13.56 9.85 3.62
C LEU A 252 12.84 10.40 2.40
N LEU A 253 12.63 9.56 1.39
CA LEU A 253 11.92 9.93 0.17
C LEU A 253 10.44 10.21 0.43
N GLU A 254 9.80 9.42 1.27
CA GLU A 254 8.41 9.62 1.66
C GLU A 254 8.23 10.95 2.41
N GLY A 255 9.08 11.23 3.40
CA GLY A 255 9.06 12.50 4.12
C GLY A 255 9.30 13.70 3.19
N LEU A 256 10.20 13.58 2.23
CA LEU A 256 10.49 14.63 1.26
C LEU A 256 9.32 14.85 0.29
N LEU A 257 8.68 13.77 -0.19
CA LEU A 257 7.46 13.85 -1.02
C LEU A 257 6.34 14.57 -0.27
N LEU A 258 6.06 14.17 0.96
CA LEU A 258 5.03 14.78 1.82
C LEU A 258 5.32 16.28 2.05
N TRP A 259 6.58 16.62 2.27
CA TRP A 259 6.98 18.02 2.43
C TRP A 259 6.73 18.83 1.15
N VAL A 260 7.13 18.32 -0.01
CA VAL A 260 6.90 18.97 -1.32
C VAL A 260 5.41 19.14 -1.61
N GLU A 261 4.60 18.14 -1.32
CA GLU A 261 3.14 18.21 -1.47
C GLU A 261 2.50 19.25 -0.56
N SER A 262 2.93 19.32 0.71
CA SER A 262 2.42 20.31 1.66
C SER A 262 2.70 21.74 1.20
N ARG A 263 3.89 21.98 0.66
CA ARG A 263 4.30 23.29 0.11
C ARG A 263 3.51 23.63 -1.16
N SER A 264 3.31 22.65 -2.04
CA SER A 264 2.51 22.86 -3.26
C SER A 264 1.05 23.20 -2.96
N ARG A 265 0.46 22.56 -1.95
CA ARG A 265 -0.93 22.83 -1.51
C ARG A 265 -1.07 24.20 -0.83
N GLY A 266 -0.11 24.60 -0.01
CA GLY A 266 -0.11 25.90 0.65
C GLY A 266 -0.15 27.05 -0.36
N THR A 267 0.63 26.97 -1.43
CA THR A 267 0.63 27.99 -2.50
C THR A 267 -0.73 28.09 -3.23
N VAL A 268 -1.45 26.97 -3.41
CA VAL A 268 -2.79 26.97 -4.03
C VAL A 268 -3.84 27.58 -3.11
N GLN A 269 -3.79 27.30 -1.81
CA GLN A 269 -4.72 27.88 -0.83
C GLN A 269 -4.56 29.38 -0.69
N ASP A 270 -3.34 29.90 -0.86
CA ASP A 270 -3.04 31.35 -0.85
C ASP A 270 -3.37 32.03 -2.20
N GLY A 271 -3.99 31.32 -3.13
CA GLY A 271 -4.41 31.86 -4.43
C GLY A 271 -3.25 32.07 -5.44
N HIS A 272 -2.09 31.53 -5.17
CA HIS A 272 -0.93 31.60 -6.06
C HIS A 272 -0.85 30.35 -6.96
N ALA A 273 -0.41 30.51 -8.20
CA ALA A 273 -0.11 29.38 -9.07
C ALA A 273 1.01 28.53 -8.47
N VAL A 274 0.88 27.20 -8.54
CA VAL A 274 1.95 26.30 -8.09
C VAL A 274 3.22 26.59 -8.90
N ASP A 275 4.33 26.87 -8.21
CA ASP A 275 5.61 27.05 -8.88
C ASP A 275 5.98 25.76 -9.61
N ALA A 276 6.25 25.87 -10.91
CA ALA A 276 6.63 24.75 -11.76
C ALA A 276 7.82 23.94 -11.20
N ASN A 277 8.66 24.54 -10.37
CA ASN A 277 9.79 23.88 -9.73
C ASN A 277 9.32 22.85 -8.68
N TRP A 278 8.25 23.13 -7.92
CA TRP A 278 7.69 22.19 -6.96
C TRP A 278 7.08 20.96 -7.64
N LEU A 279 6.36 21.17 -8.75
CA LEU A 279 5.81 20.07 -9.53
C LEU A 279 6.91 19.20 -10.13
N ARG A 280 7.98 19.79 -10.66
CA ARG A 280 9.14 19.06 -11.17
C ARG A 280 9.85 18.27 -10.08
N LEU A 281 10.03 18.86 -8.89
CA LEU A 281 10.61 18.16 -7.75
C LEU A 281 9.76 16.96 -7.35
N HIS A 282 8.45 17.13 -7.26
CA HIS A 282 7.52 16.06 -6.96
C HIS A 282 7.63 14.91 -7.97
N LEU A 283 7.65 15.21 -9.26
CA LEU A 283 7.79 14.19 -10.32
C LEU A 283 9.14 13.45 -10.22
N CYS A 284 10.24 14.17 -10.02
CA CYS A 284 11.56 13.56 -9.87
C CYS A 284 11.65 12.63 -8.64
N LEU A 285 11.09 13.06 -7.51
CA LEU A 285 11.06 12.26 -6.29
C LEU A 285 10.12 11.05 -6.41
N GLY A 286 8.99 11.20 -7.09
CA GLY A 286 8.09 10.10 -7.41
C GLY A 286 8.78 9.02 -8.25
N GLU A 287 9.48 9.42 -9.31
CA GLU A 287 10.25 8.49 -10.14
C GLU A 287 11.37 7.79 -9.35
N LEU A 288 12.06 8.51 -8.47
CA LEU A 288 13.06 7.93 -7.59
C LEU A 288 12.44 6.94 -6.59
N SER A 289 11.33 7.32 -5.96
CA SER A 289 10.61 6.45 -5.03
C SER A 289 10.18 5.16 -5.72
N ASP A 290 9.70 5.23 -6.96
CA ASP A 290 9.34 4.08 -7.76
C ASP A 290 10.55 3.20 -8.11
N ARG A 291 11.70 3.81 -8.41
CA ARG A 291 12.95 3.07 -8.63
C ARG A 291 13.41 2.36 -7.36
N VAL A 292 13.34 3.02 -6.21
CA VAL A 292 13.68 2.41 -4.91
C VAL A 292 12.70 1.27 -4.58
N LYS A 293 11.42 1.45 -4.83
CA LYS A 293 10.42 0.38 -4.69
C LYS A 293 10.69 -0.81 -5.62
N ARG A 294 11.29 -0.57 -6.79
CA ARG A 294 11.72 -1.61 -7.74
C ARG A 294 13.12 -2.19 -7.46
N GLY A 295 13.78 -1.78 -6.36
CA GLY A 295 15.02 -2.35 -5.88
C GLY A 295 16.29 -1.59 -6.19
N ALA A 296 16.18 -0.39 -6.72
CA ALA A 296 17.33 0.50 -6.70
C ALA A 296 17.65 0.81 -5.22
N THR A 297 18.85 0.44 -4.77
CA THR A 297 19.32 0.75 -3.42
C THR A 297 20.48 1.76 -3.53
N PRO A 298 20.19 3.06 -3.71
CA PRO A 298 21.25 4.05 -3.68
C PRO A 298 21.90 4.02 -2.28
N ALA A 299 23.22 4.20 -2.25
CA ALA A 299 23.92 4.37 -0.98
C ALA A 299 23.31 5.57 -0.23
N GLN A 300 23.01 5.38 1.05
CA GLN A 300 22.24 6.35 1.84
C GLN A 300 22.91 7.72 1.92
N ASP A 301 24.22 7.75 2.08
CA ASP A 301 25.04 8.96 2.11
C ASP A 301 24.98 9.72 0.78
N ILE A 302 25.04 9.01 -0.35
CA ILE A 302 24.87 9.59 -1.68
C ILE A 302 23.46 10.16 -1.85
N LEU A 303 22.43 9.42 -1.44
CA LEU A 303 21.06 9.89 -1.53
C LEU A 303 20.84 11.15 -0.68
N VAL A 304 21.31 11.15 0.57
CA VAL A 304 21.21 12.31 1.47
C VAL A 304 21.90 13.52 0.86
N ALA A 305 23.09 13.35 0.27
CA ALA A 305 23.82 14.44 -0.39
C ALA A 305 23.07 14.98 -1.60
N GLU A 306 22.47 14.11 -2.41
CA GLU A 306 21.71 14.51 -3.60
C GLU A 306 20.36 15.16 -3.22
N VAL A 307 19.66 14.63 -2.23
CA VAL A 307 18.43 15.24 -1.67
C VAL A 307 18.75 16.64 -1.14
N TYR A 308 19.85 16.79 -0.40
CA TYR A 308 20.29 18.09 0.08
C TYR A 308 20.63 19.07 -1.06
N ARG A 309 21.28 18.58 -2.11
CA ARG A 309 21.58 19.38 -3.31
C ARG A 309 20.31 19.81 -4.04
N LEU A 310 19.32 18.91 -4.19
CA LEU A 310 18.00 19.23 -4.75
C LEU A 310 17.30 20.30 -3.93
N TYR A 311 17.25 20.08 -2.62
CA TYR A 311 16.63 21.01 -1.68
C TYR A 311 17.27 22.41 -1.74
N ARG A 312 18.60 22.49 -1.73
CA ARG A 312 19.33 23.74 -1.80
C ARG A 312 19.08 24.53 -3.10
N ASN A 313 18.84 23.85 -4.20
CA ASN A 313 18.60 24.45 -5.50
C ASN A 313 17.11 24.68 -5.80
N CYS A 314 16.22 24.28 -4.92
CA CYS A 314 14.79 24.52 -5.04
C CYS A 314 14.52 26.03 -5.05
N GLY A 315 13.94 26.53 -6.16
CA GLY A 315 13.74 27.97 -6.39
C GLY A 315 14.80 28.66 -7.27
N HIS A 316 15.90 28.01 -7.61
CA HIS A 316 16.91 28.56 -8.52
C HIS A 316 16.67 28.19 -9.99
N LYS A 317 17.07 29.08 -10.94
CA LYS A 317 16.97 28.83 -12.39
C LYS A 317 17.73 27.57 -12.86
N SER A 318 18.67 27.06 -12.06
CA SER A 318 19.44 25.85 -12.32
C SER A 318 18.76 24.55 -11.85
N PHE A 319 17.58 24.62 -11.25
CA PHE A 319 16.89 23.50 -10.62
C PHE A 319 16.60 22.35 -11.61
N GLU A 320 16.18 22.68 -12.83
CA GLU A 320 15.89 21.70 -13.88
C GLU A 320 17.11 20.82 -14.25
N ARG A 321 18.30 21.46 -14.35
CA ARG A 321 19.56 20.73 -14.57
C ARG A 321 19.94 19.86 -13.38
N THR A 322 19.63 20.32 -12.17
CA THR A 322 19.90 19.58 -10.93
C THR A 322 19.01 18.35 -10.83
N CYS A 323 17.72 18.43 -11.18
CA CYS A 323 16.81 17.28 -11.24
C CYS A 323 17.26 16.25 -12.29
N SER A 324 17.59 16.71 -13.51
CA SER A 324 18.07 15.80 -14.57
C SER A 324 19.36 15.09 -14.17
N ARG A 325 20.28 15.78 -13.50
CA ARG A 325 21.53 15.22 -13.00
C ARG A 325 21.30 14.23 -11.86
N PHE A 326 20.36 14.52 -10.98
CA PHE A 326 19.95 13.65 -9.89
C PHE A 326 19.41 12.29 -10.40
N LEU A 327 18.51 12.33 -11.38
CA LEU A 327 17.98 11.11 -11.99
C LEU A 327 19.05 10.32 -12.75
N ALA A 328 19.98 11.02 -13.42
CA ALA A 328 21.10 10.39 -14.10
C ALA A 328 22.08 9.71 -13.12
N SER A 329 22.45 10.39 -12.03
CA SER A 329 23.36 9.84 -11.01
C SER A 329 22.84 8.55 -10.36
N LEU A 330 21.52 8.43 -10.24
CA LEU A 330 20.84 7.22 -9.71
C LEU A 330 20.68 6.13 -10.77
N GLY A 331 20.73 6.47 -12.05
CA GLY A 331 20.76 5.52 -13.17
C GLY A 331 22.11 4.84 -13.35
N GLU A 332 23.20 5.54 -13.05
CA GLU A 332 24.57 5.02 -13.19
C GLU A 332 25.00 4.07 -12.05
N VAL A 333 24.38 4.18 -10.87
CA VAL A 333 24.71 3.33 -9.70
C VAL A 333 24.24 1.88 -9.87
N ASN A 334 23.33 1.60 -10.81
CA ASN A 334 22.79 0.25 -11.03
C ASN A 334 23.52 -0.58 -12.11
N LEU A 335 24.60 -0.09 -12.70
CA LEU A 335 25.36 -0.82 -13.75
C LEU A 335 26.67 -1.44 -13.23
N SER A 336 26.99 -1.36 -11.95
CA SER A 336 28.25 -1.84 -11.37
C SER A 336 28.06 -2.73 -10.14
N GLY A 337 26.94 -3.48 -10.05
CA GLY A 337 26.71 -4.47 -8.96
C GLY A 337 26.17 -5.78 -9.46
#